data_7187a20886dcae13bc595d28f79e99de
#
_entry.id   7187a20886dcae13bc595d28f79e99de
#
_cell.length_a   1.000
_cell.length_b   1.000
_cell.length_c   1.000
_cell.angle_alpha   90.00
_cell.angle_beta   90.00
_cell.angle_gamma   90.00
#
_symmetry.space_group_name_H-M   'P 1'
#
loop_
_entity.id
_entity.type
_entity.pdbx_description
1 polymer ?
#
loop_
_entity_poly.entity_id
_entity_poly.type
_entity_poly.pdbx_seq_one_letter_code
_entity_poly.pdbx_strand_id
1 'polypeptide(L)'
;MKVAFLLAITSAKRVGELQALSMAETCLRWNPDGSGVVLWPTFLPKVLSRTHLNQPIRLTRFDSTSEEGSSELLCPVRALKAYIAATASIRQSEQLFVCHDGPNWGCALSKQRLSHWVIDAITHAYGASGRPPPSGVRCHSTRSVATSWAALRGVPLEAICAAASWATPGTFTRFYRVNVTGHYPMGAVLRPSSADSKE
;
A
#
# COMPACT_ATOMS: atom_id res chain seq x y z
N MET A 1 -5.62 -11.77 1.60
CA MET A 1 -4.53 -11.13 2.35
C MET A 1 -3.57 -10.36 1.43
N LYS A 2 -2.98 -10.98 0.38
CA LYS A 2 -2.00 -10.36 -0.54
C LYS A 2 -2.44 -8.99 -1.09
N VAL A 3 -3.66 -8.87 -1.64
CA VAL A 3 -4.15 -7.61 -2.20
C VAL A 3 -4.26 -6.50 -1.15
N ALA A 4 -4.68 -6.81 0.07
CA ALA A 4 -4.75 -5.83 1.15
C ALA A 4 -3.37 -5.27 1.51
N PHE A 5 -2.35 -6.14 1.59
CA PHE A 5 -0.96 -5.73 1.80
C PHE A 5 -0.44 -4.89 0.64
N LEU A 6 -0.64 -5.32 -0.61
CA LEU A 6 -0.17 -4.58 -1.78
C LEU A 6 -0.81 -3.20 -1.88
N LEU A 7 -2.13 -3.08 -1.62
CA LEU A 7 -2.77 -1.77 -1.58
C LEU A 7 -2.24 -0.91 -0.43
N ALA A 8 -2.00 -1.49 0.75
CA ALA A 8 -1.48 -0.74 1.89
C ALA A 8 -0.07 -0.17 1.62
N ILE A 9 0.82 -0.99 1.05
CA ILE A 9 2.22 -0.58 0.81
C ILE A 9 2.35 0.37 -0.39
N THR A 10 1.53 0.24 -1.43
CA THR A 10 1.63 1.08 -2.63
C THR A 10 0.88 2.41 -2.51
N SER A 11 -0.14 2.49 -1.64
CA SER A 11 -0.94 3.71 -1.47
C SER A 11 -0.56 4.56 -0.26
N ALA A 12 0.19 3.99 0.68
CA ALA A 12 0.46 4.59 1.98
C ALA A 12 -0.81 5.04 2.75
N LYS A 13 -1.98 4.48 2.44
CA LYS A 13 -3.26 4.82 3.09
C LYS A 13 -3.42 4.13 4.45
N ARG A 14 -4.23 4.71 5.32
CA ARG A 14 -4.61 4.07 6.59
C ARG A 14 -5.56 2.91 6.34
N VAL A 15 -5.55 1.91 7.21
CA VAL A 15 -6.45 0.74 7.10
C VAL A 15 -7.93 1.14 7.02
N GLY A 16 -8.33 2.23 7.69
CA GLY A 16 -9.72 2.74 7.59
C GLY A 16 -10.05 3.31 6.21
N GLU A 17 -9.09 3.93 5.52
CA GLU A 17 -9.27 4.41 4.14
C GLU A 17 -9.33 3.23 3.16
N LEU A 18 -8.53 2.19 3.39
CA LEU A 18 -8.58 0.96 2.60
C LEU A 18 -9.89 0.18 2.83
N GLN A 19 -10.36 0.11 4.08
CA GLN A 19 -11.62 -0.55 4.41
C GLN A 19 -12.82 0.16 3.77
N ALA A 20 -12.73 1.47 3.56
CA ALA A 20 -13.76 2.29 2.92
C ALA A 20 -13.79 2.18 1.38
N LEU A 21 -12.91 1.40 0.76
CA LEU A 21 -12.92 1.20 -0.69
C LEU A 21 -14.15 0.40 -1.10
N SER A 22 -14.75 0.78 -2.23
CA SER A 22 -15.97 0.18 -2.78
C SER A 22 -15.77 -0.30 -4.21
N MET A 23 -16.56 -1.28 -4.61
CA MET A 23 -16.71 -1.79 -5.97
C MET A 23 -17.67 -0.97 -6.82
N ALA A 24 -18.41 -0.01 -6.23
CA ALA A 24 -19.35 0.84 -6.96
C ALA A 24 -18.63 1.56 -8.10
N GLU A 25 -19.26 1.70 -9.25
CA GLU A 25 -18.67 2.32 -10.45
C GLU A 25 -18.18 3.75 -10.22
N THR A 26 -18.80 4.46 -9.28
CA THR A 26 -18.35 5.79 -8.87
C THR A 26 -17.05 5.78 -8.06
N CYS A 27 -16.72 4.63 -7.45
CA CYS A 27 -15.59 4.48 -6.53
C CYS A 27 -14.43 3.69 -7.10
N LEU A 28 -14.65 2.86 -8.14
CA LEU A 28 -13.62 2.06 -8.77
C LEU A 28 -13.69 2.22 -10.29
N ARG A 29 -12.62 2.75 -10.88
CA ARG A 29 -12.54 2.95 -12.34
C ARG A 29 -11.25 2.37 -12.88
N TRP A 30 -11.38 1.42 -13.79
CA TRP A 30 -10.26 0.88 -14.57
C TRP A 30 -9.89 1.84 -15.68
N ASN A 31 -8.59 1.96 -15.96
CA ASN A 31 -8.16 2.62 -17.20
C ASN A 31 -8.63 1.79 -18.40
N PRO A 32 -9.09 2.42 -19.49
CA PRO A 32 -9.59 1.70 -20.67
C PRO A 32 -8.59 0.72 -21.28
N ASP A 33 -7.31 1.05 -21.23
CA ASP A 33 -6.18 0.24 -21.72
C ASP A 33 -5.73 -0.85 -20.73
N GLY A 34 -6.35 -0.94 -19.56
CA GLY A 34 -5.98 -1.88 -18.52
C GLY A 34 -4.68 -1.57 -17.79
N SER A 35 -4.05 -0.42 -18.06
CA SER A 35 -2.77 0.01 -17.46
C SER A 35 -2.87 0.33 -15.97
N GLY A 36 -4.08 0.55 -15.46
CA GLY A 36 -4.24 0.96 -14.05
C GLY A 36 -5.68 0.97 -13.57
N VAL A 37 -5.83 1.43 -12.34
CA VAL A 37 -7.11 1.60 -11.67
C VAL A 37 -7.05 2.80 -10.73
N VAL A 38 -8.16 3.51 -10.63
CA VAL A 38 -8.37 4.60 -9.67
C VAL A 38 -9.45 4.18 -8.68
N LEU A 39 -9.14 4.33 -7.40
CA LEU A 39 -10.01 3.94 -6.30
C LEU A 39 -10.31 5.15 -5.42
N TRP A 40 -11.58 5.40 -5.12
CA TRP A 40 -12.04 6.43 -4.19
C TRP A 40 -12.64 5.78 -2.94
N PRO A 41 -12.17 6.16 -1.72
CA PRO A 41 -12.85 5.77 -0.49
C PRO A 41 -14.26 6.35 -0.44
N THR A 42 -15.23 5.58 0.07
CA THR A 42 -16.65 5.98 0.14
C THR A 42 -16.94 7.03 1.22
N PHE A 43 -16.03 7.24 2.16
CA PHE A 43 -16.19 8.26 3.19
C PHE A 43 -14.94 9.13 3.35
N LEU A 44 -15.15 10.32 3.88
CA LEU A 44 -14.11 11.28 4.15
C LEU A 44 -13.37 10.91 5.45
N PRO A 45 -12.02 11.00 5.48
CA PRO A 45 -11.26 10.77 6.70
C PRO A 45 -11.67 11.77 7.81
N LYS A 46 -11.53 11.37 9.09
CA LYS A 46 -11.91 12.16 10.28
C LYS A 46 -11.30 13.57 10.35
N VAL A 47 -10.23 13.83 9.62
CA VAL A 47 -9.57 15.12 9.55
C VAL A 47 -9.78 15.68 8.15
N LEU A 48 -10.86 16.43 7.98
CA LEU A 48 -11.11 17.25 6.82
C LEU A 48 -10.30 18.54 6.94
N SER A 49 -9.11 18.58 6.37
CA SER A 49 -8.58 19.87 5.96
C SER A 49 -9.03 20.11 4.50
N ARG A 50 -9.34 21.36 4.14
CA ARG A 50 -9.74 21.75 2.78
C ARG A 50 -8.70 21.33 1.71
N THR A 51 -7.46 21.05 2.11
CA THR A 51 -6.34 20.62 1.28
C THR A 51 -6.24 19.10 1.06
N HIS A 52 -6.98 18.28 1.83
CA HIS A 52 -6.88 16.82 1.79
C HIS A 52 -8.21 16.14 1.52
N LEU A 53 -9.00 16.73 0.65
CA LEU A 53 -10.21 16.14 0.12
C LEU A 53 -9.86 14.82 -0.58
N ASN A 54 -10.28 13.73 0.03
CA ASN A 54 -10.46 12.39 -0.54
C ASN A 54 -9.59 12.06 -1.77
N GLN A 55 -8.26 12.10 -1.58
CA GLN A 55 -7.33 11.80 -2.65
C GLN A 55 -7.51 10.34 -3.09
N PRO A 56 -7.80 10.10 -4.37
CA PRO A 56 -7.95 8.74 -4.88
C PRO A 56 -6.63 7.99 -4.79
N ILE A 57 -6.74 6.68 -4.64
CA ILE A 57 -5.61 5.76 -4.81
C ILE A 57 -5.48 5.47 -6.30
N ARG A 58 -4.35 5.83 -6.88
CA ARG A 58 -4.01 5.53 -8.28
C ARG A 58 -3.01 4.40 -8.31
N LEU A 59 -3.37 3.29 -8.90
CA LEU A 59 -2.49 2.14 -9.07
C LEU A 59 -2.17 1.98 -10.55
N THR A 60 -0.89 1.85 -10.86
CA THR A 60 -0.40 1.55 -12.20
C THR A 60 0.04 0.09 -12.26
N ARG A 61 -0.25 -0.57 -13.37
CA ARG A 61 0.24 -1.91 -13.64
C ARG A 61 1.77 -1.87 -13.79
N PHE A 62 2.44 -2.88 -13.23
CA PHE A 62 3.86 -3.04 -13.47
C PHE A 62 4.07 -3.63 -14.87
N ASP A 63 4.93 -3.00 -15.66
CA ASP A 63 5.28 -3.49 -16.99
C ASP A 63 6.14 -4.75 -16.87
N SER A 64 5.86 -5.70 -17.75
CA SER A 64 6.56 -7.00 -17.80
C SER A 64 7.98 -6.93 -18.37
N THR A 65 8.51 -5.74 -18.58
CA THR A 65 9.82 -5.51 -19.22
C THR A 65 11.04 -5.75 -18.33
N SER A 66 10.84 -5.92 -17.02
CA SER A 66 11.93 -6.35 -16.13
C SER A 66 12.10 -7.86 -16.22
N GLU A 67 13.30 -8.32 -16.50
CA GLU A 67 13.71 -9.74 -16.63
C GLU A 67 13.45 -10.62 -15.40
N GLU A 68 12.95 -10.05 -14.31
CA GLU A 68 12.54 -10.74 -13.11
C GLU A 68 11.03 -10.95 -13.10
N GLY A 69 10.55 -12.14 -13.42
CA GLY A 69 9.14 -12.56 -13.32
C GLY A 69 8.48 -12.34 -11.95
N SER A 70 9.26 -11.93 -10.94
CA SER A 70 8.79 -11.54 -9.60
C SER A 70 7.97 -10.23 -9.61
N SER A 71 8.21 -9.31 -10.55
CA SER A 71 7.49 -8.03 -10.62
C SER A 71 6.00 -8.21 -10.90
N GLU A 72 5.63 -9.20 -11.70
CA GLU A 72 4.23 -9.51 -12.01
C GLU A 72 3.45 -10.01 -10.79
N LEU A 73 4.09 -10.82 -9.95
CA LEU A 73 3.48 -11.33 -8.73
C LEU A 73 3.17 -10.24 -7.70
N LEU A 74 3.94 -9.15 -7.72
CA LEU A 74 3.77 -8.02 -6.80
C LEU A 74 2.94 -6.87 -7.42
N CYS A 75 2.41 -7.03 -8.63
CA CYS A 75 1.59 -6.02 -9.28
C CYS A 75 0.24 -5.84 -8.54
N PRO A 76 -0.04 -4.65 -7.96
CA PRO A 76 -1.27 -4.40 -7.21
C PRO A 76 -2.51 -4.44 -8.10
N VAL A 77 -2.39 -4.03 -9.37
CA VAL A 77 -3.50 -4.04 -10.35
C VAL A 77 -3.91 -5.47 -10.69
N ARG A 78 -2.94 -6.35 -10.96
CA ARG A 78 -3.21 -7.78 -11.22
C ARG A 78 -3.79 -8.47 -9.99
N ALA A 79 -3.22 -8.22 -8.81
CA ALA A 79 -3.72 -8.79 -7.56
C ALA A 79 -5.15 -8.34 -7.26
N LEU A 80 -5.48 -7.08 -7.54
CA LEU A 80 -6.81 -6.55 -7.35
C LEU A 80 -7.82 -7.20 -8.31
N LYS A 81 -7.47 -7.32 -9.61
CA LYS A 81 -8.31 -8.01 -10.60
C LYS A 81 -8.59 -9.45 -10.18
N ALA A 82 -7.56 -10.18 -9.81
CA ALA A 82 -7.67 -11.58 -9.36
C ALA A 82 -8.55 -11.70 -8.09
N TYR A 83 -8.40 -10.80 -7.13
CA TYR A 83 -9.20 -10.77 -5.92
C TYR A 83 -10.68 -10.52 -6.22
N ILE A 84 -10.98 -9.53 -7.07
CA ILE A 84 -12.36 -9.20 -7.48
C ILE A 84 -13.01 -10.40 -8.17
N ALA A 85 -12.31 -11.03 -9.11
CA ALA A 85 -12.81 -12.21 -9.82
C ALA A 85 -13.06 -13.38 -8.85
N ALA A 86 -12.10 -13.66 -7.95
CA ALA A 86 -12.22 -14.76 -6.98
C ALA A 86 -13.33 -14.55 -5.95
N THR A 87 -13.73 -13.31 -5.70
CA THR A 87 -14.80 -13.00 -4.73
C THR A 87 -16.14 -12.68 -5.37
N ALA A 88 -16.24 -12.63 -6.68
CA ALA A 88 -17.46 -12.20 -7.39
C ALA A 88 -18.71 -12.99 -6.98
N SER A 89 -18.59 -14.33 -6.89
CA SER A 89 -19.73 -15.21 -6.59
C SER A 89 -20.18 -15.18 -5.14
N ILE A 90 -19.33 -14.69 -4.23
CA ILE A 90 -19.63 -14.71 -2.79
C ILE A 90 -20.06 -13.35 -2.23
N ARG A 91 -19.92 -12.27 -3.01
CA ARG A 91 -20.16 -10.90 -2.53
C ARG A 91 -21.59 -10.65 -2.14
N GLN A 92 -21.78 -10.17 -0.93
CA GLN A 92 -23.03 -9.63 -0.38
C GLN A 92 -22.91 -8.13 -0.03
N SER A 93 -21.79 -7.50 -0.42
CA SER A 93 -21.50 -6.10 -0.14
C SER A 93 -20.75 -5.47 -1.30
N GLU A 94 -21.03 -4.19 -1.55
CA GLU A 94 -20.25 -3.36 -2.48
C GLU A 94 -18.88 -2.97 -1.96
N GLN A 95 -18.58 -3.17 -0.67
CA GLN A 95 -17.23 -2.89 -0.18
C GLN A 95 -16.19 -3.75 -0.88
N LEU A 96 -15.02 -3.17 -1.15
CA LEU A 96 -13.95 -3.87 -1.88
C LEU A 96 -13.54 -5.15 -1.16
N PHE A 97 -13.32 -5.08 0.15
CA PHE A 97 -12.90 -6.22 0.94
C PHE A 97 -14.08 -6.92 1.60
N VAL A 98 -14.23 -8.21 1.31
CA VAL A 98 -15.31 -9.05 1.86
C VAL A 98 -14.74 -10.25 2.62
N CYS A 99 -15.52 -10.75 3.58
CA CYS A 99 -15.21 -11.96 4.32
C CYS A 99 -15.31 -13.18 3.40
N HIS A 100 -14.36 -14.10 3.49
CA HIS A 100 -14.34 -15.35 2.74
C HIS A 100 -14.41 -16.59 3.65
N ASP A 101 -14.71 -16.37 4.91
CA ASP A 101 -14.82 -17.43 5.93
C ASP A 101 -15.87 -17.04 7.01
N GLY A 102 -16.37 -18.07 7.70
CA GLY A 102 -17.26 -17.93 8.84
C GLY A 102 -18.67 -17.40 8.52
N PRO A 103 -19.42 -16.99 9.55
CA PRO A 103 -20.84 -16.62 9.41
C PRO A 103 -21.08 -15.33 8.61
N ASN A 104 -20.05 -14.50 8.43
CA ASN A 104 -20.12 -13.26 7.65
C ASN A 104 -19.63 -13.42 6.21
N TRP A 105 -19.73 -14.62 5.67
CA TRP A 105 -19.33 -14.94 4.28
C TRP A 105 -19.91 -13.93 3.28
N GLY A 106 -19.06 -13.32 2.47
CA GLY A 106 -19.45 -12.33 1.46
C GLY A 106 -19.78 -10.93 1.98
N CYS A 107 -19.99 -10.77 3.28
CA CYS A 107 -20.25 -9.46 3.89
C CYS A 107 -18.97 -8.60 3.94
N ALA A 108 -19.17 -7.29 4.17
CA ALA A 108 -18.08 -6.33 4.31
C ALA A 108 -17.06 -6.74 5.37
N LEU A 109 -15.78 -6.70 5.03
CA LEU A 109 -14.70 -6.99 5.96
C LEU A 109 -14.56 -5.84 6.98
N SER A 110 -14.49 -6.19 8.27
CA SER A 110 -14.25 -5.18 9.30
C SER A 110 -12.83 -4.60 9.20
N LYS A 111 -12.66 -3.35 9.68
CA LYS A 111 -11.35 -2.70 9.78
C LYS A 111 -10.33 -3.51 10.55
N GLN A 112 -10.76 -4.17 11.62
CA GLN A 112 -9.89 -5.01 12.45
C GLN A 112 -9.40 -6.24 11.67
N ARG A 113 -10.29 -6.95 10.97
CA ARG A 113 -9.90 -8.10 10.14
C ARG A 113 -9.00 -7.69 8.98
N LEU A 114 -9.29 -6.55 8.34
CA LEU A 114 -8.41 -6.03 7.28
C LEU A 114 -6.99 -5.72 7.81
N SER A 115 -6.91 -5.16 9.04
CA SER A 115 -5.62 -4.94 9.71
C SER A 115 -4.86 -6.26 9.93
N HIS A 116 -5.55 -7.31 10.38
CA HIS A 116 -4.96 -8.63 10.55
C HIS A 116 -4.50 -9.21 9.21
N TRP A 117 -5.27 -9.08 8.14
CA TRP A 117 -4.86 -9.56 6.81
C TRP A 117 -3.55 -8.95 6.33
N VAL A 118 -3.31 -7.67 6.63
CA VAL A 118 -2.05 -7.02 6.28
C VAL A 118 -0.89 -7.59 7.11
N ILE A 119 -1.09 -7.77 8.42
CA ILE A 119 -0.09 -8.34 9.32
C ILE A 119 0.22 -9.78 8.94
N ASP A 120 -0.80 -10.59 8.70
CA ASP A 120 -0.67 -12.00 8.31
C ASP A 120 0.10 -12.15 6.99
N ALA A 121 -0.14 -11.26 6.02
CA ALA A 121 0.60 -11.26 4.77
C ALA A 121 2.09 -10.99 5.00
N ILE A 122 2.44 -10.07 5.91
CA ILE A 122 3.83 -9.78 6.28
C ILE A 122 4.44 -10.99 6.99
N THR A 123 3.77 -11.51 8.00
CA THR A 123 4.24 -12.67 8.78
C THR A 123 4.47 -13.88 7.88
N HIS A 124 3.55 -14.16 6.97
CA HIS A 124 3.67 -15.24 5.99
C HIS A 124 4.88 -15.05 5.07
N ALA A 125 5.11 -13.84 4.57
CA ALA A 125 6.25 -13.55 3.71
C ALA A 125 7.60 -13.75 4.43
N TYR A 126 7.70 -13.34 5.69
CA TYR A 126 8.89 -13.58 6.50
C TYR A 126 9.08 -15.07 6.78
N GLY A 127 8.02 -15.80 7.16
CA GLY A 127 8.06 -17.25 7.35
C GLY A 127 8.51 -18.00 6.10
N ALA A 128 7.99 -17.63 4.92
CA ALA A 128 8.40 -18.22 3.64
C ALA A 128 9.88 -17.95 3.29
N SER A 129 10.47 -16.87 3.81
CA SER A 129 11.90 -16.55 3.65
C SER A 129 12.79 -17.14 4.74
N GLY A 130 12.26 -17.94 5.66
CA GLY A 130 12.98 -18.51 6.78
C GLY A 130 13.45 -17.50 7.83
N ARG A 131 12.86 -16.28 7.85
CA ARG A 131 13.22 -15.21 8.78
C ARG A 131 12.06 -14.92 9.73
N PRO A 132 12.34 -14.60 11.01
CA PRO A 132 11.31 -14.13 11.92
C PRO A 132 10.80 -12.75 11.47
N PRO A 133 9.49 -12.49 11.60
CA PRO A 133 8.96 -11.14 11.34
C PRO A 133 9.54 -10.16 12.37
N PRO A 134 9.71 -8.88 12.01
CA PRO A 134 10.15 -7.86 12.96
C PRO A 134 9.19 -7.76 14.15
N SER A 135 9.74 -7.50 15.34
CA SER A 135 8.90 -7.28 16.52
C SER A 135 8.00 -6.06 16.35
N GLY A 136 6.76 -6.13 16.84
CA GLY A 136 5.84 -5.01 16.85
C GLY A 136 5.28 -4.60 15.48
N VAL A 137 5.28 -5.51 14.49
CA VAL A 137 4.63 -5.27 13.19
C VAL A 137 3.17 -4.95 13.38
N ARG A 138 2.74 -3.83 12.80
CA ARG A 138 1.36 -3.35 12.78
C ARG A 138 0.95 -3.00 11.34
N CYS A 139 -0.34 -2.96 11.09
CA CYS A 139 -0.82 -2.52 9.78
C CYS A 139 -0.28 -1.13 9.38
N HIS A 140 -0.08 -0.23 10.33
CA HIS A 140 0.52 1.10 10.08
C HIS A 140 2.00 1.06 9.71
N SER A 141 2.71 -0.04 9.96
CA SER A 141 4.12 -0.20 9.57
C SER A 141 4.30 -0.13 8.05
N THR A 142 3.32 -0.62 7.27
CA THR A 142 3.34 -0.51 5.80
C THR A 142 3.43 0.93 5.34
N ARG A 143 2.71 1.85 6.00
CA ARG A 143 2.70 3.27 5.66
C ARG A 143 4.06 3.93 5.95
N SER A 144 4.66 3.65 7.10
CA SER A 144 5.99 4.18 7.44
C SER A 144 7.05 3.67 6.48
N VAL A 145 7.04 2.38 6.18
CA VAL A 145 7.97 1.75 5.23
C VAL A 145 7.77 2.32 3.82
N ALA A 146 6.54 2.35 3.30
CA ALA A 146 6.23 2.87 1.96
C ALA A 146 6.72 4.30 1.76
N THR A 147 6.40 5.20 2.70
CA THR A 147 6.77 6.60 2.60
C THR A 147 8.27 6.83 2.78
N SER A 148 8.94 6.04 3.61
CA SER A 148 10.40 6.11 3.79
C SER A 148 11.13 5.60 2.55
N TRP A 149 10.66 4.52 1.92
CA TRP A 149 11.22 4.04 0.65
C TRP A 149 10.99 5.03 -0.50
N ALA A 150 9.80 5.65 -0.57
CA ALA A 150 9.53 6.68 -1.56
C ALA A 150 10.48 7.87 -1.40
N ALA A 151 10.68 8.36 -0.18
CA ALA A 151 11.62 9.44 0.12
C ALA A 151 13.06 9.05 -0.25
N LEU A 152 13.49 7.83 0.08
CA LEU A 152 14.82 7.32 -0.27
C LEU A 152 15.05 7.27 -1.79
N ARG A 153 13.99 6.98 -2.56
CA ARG A 153 14.03 6.95 -4.02
C ARG A 153 13.83 8.31 -4.69
N GLY A 154 13.89 9.39 -3.92
CA GLY A 154 13.83 10.76 -4.45
C GLY A 154 12.42 11.25 -4.80
N VAL A 155 11.36 10.56 -4.37
CA VAL A 155 9.99 11.07 -4.56
C VAL A 155 9.83 12.36 -3.74
N PRO A 156 9.36 13.47 -4.34
CA PRO A 156 9.16 14.74 -3.63
C PRO A 156 8.28 14.58 -2.39
N LEU A 157 8.64 15.28 -1.31
CA LEU A 157 7.90 15.17 -0.03
C LEU A 157 6.44 15.61 -0.17
N GLU A 158 6.15 16.55 -1.04
CA GLU A 158 4.80 17.01 -1.34
C GLU A 158 3.95 15.88 -1.94
N ALA A 159 4.52 15.11 -2.86
CA ALA A 159 3.85 13.95 -3.46
C ALA A 159 3.61 12.84 -2.42
N ILE A 160 4.58 12.59 -1.55
CA ILE A 160 4.45 11.64 -0.43
C ILE A 160 3.34 12.11 0.52
N CYS A 161 3.31 13.39 0.88
CA CYS A 161 2.28 13.97 1.74
C CYS A 161 0.89 13.86 1.12
N ALA A 162 0.76 14.15 -0.17
CA ALA A 162 -0.49 14.01 -0.91
C ALA A 162 -0.99 12.56 -0.91
N ALA A 163 -0.14 11.59 -1.26
CA ALA A 163 -0.48 10.16 -1.25
C ALA A 163 -0.90 9.69 0.14
N ALA A 164 -0.16 10.11 1.16
CA ALA A 164 -0.43 9.75 2.55
C ALA A 164 -1.53 10.59 3.21
N SER A 165 -2.13 11.57 2.53
CA SER A 165 -3.11 12.51 3.11
C SER A 165 -2.57 13.21 4.38
N TRP A 166 -1.34 13.73 4.32
CA TRP A 166 -0.73 14.53 5.39
C TRP A 166 -0.75 16.01 5.03
N ALA A 167 -1.06 16.85 6.02
CA ALA A 167 -1.13 18.29 5.84
C ALA A 167 0.25 18.94 5.63
N THR A 168 1.31 18.35 6.23
CA THR A 168 2.65 18.91 6.20
C THR A 168 3.73 17.84 6.16
N PRO A 169 4.89 18.10 5.55
CA PRO A 169 6.06 17.22 5.62
C PRO A 169 6.53 16.90 7.03
N GLY A 170 6.29 17.78 8.00
CA GLY A 170 6.61 17.56 9.41
C GLY A 170 5.95 16.31 10.00
N THR A 171 4.78 15.92 9.49
CA THR A 171 4.13 14.67 9.90
C THR A 171 4.97 13.46 9.51
N PHE A 172 5.53 13.44 8.31
CA PHE A 172 6.41 12.36 7.85
C PHE A 172 7.69 12.31 8.69
N THR A 173 8.42 13.41 8.78
CA THR A 173 9.74 13.44 9.43
C THR A 173 9.67 13.10 10.91
N ARG A 174 8.59 13.50 11.59
CA ARG A 174 8.44 13.31 13.04
C ARG A 174 7.92 11.94 13.43
N PHE A 175 7.01 11.34 12.63
CA PHE A 175 6.25 10.16 13.06
C PHE A 175 6.39 8.94 12.16
N TYR A 176 6.78 9.11 10.90
CA TYR A 176 6.73 8.04 9.91
C TYR A 176 8.05 7.72 9.23
N ARG A 177 9.06 8.59 9.35
CA ARG A 177 10.36 8.33 8.77
C ARG A 177 11.05 7.20 9.56
N VAL A 178 11.30 6.07 8.88
CA VAL A 178 12.03 4.92 9.41
C VAL A 178 13.28 4.67 8.57
N ASN A 179 14.30 4.11 9.18
CA ASN A 179 15.49 3.66 8.45
C ASN A 179 15.15 2.37 7.70
N VAL A 180 15.08 2.44 6.37
CA VAL A 180 14.75 1.31 5.51
C VAL A 180 15.97 0.67 4.85
N THR A 181 17.16 1.24 5.03
CA THR A 181 18.40 0.73 4.42
C THR A 181 19.19 -0.20 5.33
N GLY A 182 18.87 -0.21 6.63
CA GLY A 182 19.66 -0.94 7.63
C GLY A 182 21.08 -0.38 7.87
N HIS A 183 21.47 0.70 7.16
CA HIS A 183 22.76 1.35 7.34
C HIS A 183 22.64 2.59 8.23
N TYR A 184 23.62 2.80 9.09
CA TYR A 184 23.72 4.05 9.86
C TYR A 184 23.97 5.21 8.88
N PRO A 185 23.17 6.30 8.93
CA PRO A 185 23.29 7.43 8.00
C PRO A 185 24.69 8.04 7.95
N MET A 186 25.36 8.06 9.09
CA MET A 186 26.72 8.63 9.21
C MET A 186 27.79 7.79 8.50
N GLY A 187 27.57 6.50 8.29
CA GLY A 187 28.47 5.66 7.49
C GLY A 187 28.50 6.03 6.01
N ALA A 188 27.44 6.65 5.52
CA ALA A 188 27.37 7.11 4.11
C ALA A 188 28.27 8.32 3.86
N VAL A 189 28.56 9.14 4.87
CA VAL A 189 29.42 10.34 4.77
C VAL A 189 30.88 9.96 4.50
N LEU A 190 31.30 8.78 4.93
CA LEU A 190 32.67 8.29 4.81
C LEU A 190 32.87 7.35 3.59
N ARG A 191 31.83 7.04 2.84
CA ARG A 191 31.97 6.25 1.61
C ARG A 191 32.22 7.18 0.44
N PRO A 192 33.32 7.00 -0.33
CA PRO A 192 33.51 7.73 -1.57
C PRO A 192 32.32 7.45 -2.49
N SER A 193 31.83 8.49 -3.15
CA SER A 193 30.80 8.37 -4.17
C SER A 193 31.33 7.48 -5.31
N SER A 194 30.56 6.50 -5.74
CA SER A 194 30.93 5.59 -6.82
C SER A 194 30.97 6.28 -8.21
N ALA A 195 30.93 7.62 -8.23
CA ALA A 195 31.01 8.42 -9.46
C ALA A 195 32.43 8.75 -9.92
N ASP A 196 33.47 8.52 -9.07
CA ASP A 196 34.85 8.91 -9.38
C ASP A 196 35.73 7.76 -9.95
N SER A 197 35.11 6.68 -10.43
CA SER A 197 35.84 5.55 -11.05
C SER A 197 35.60 5.50 -12.56
N LYS A 198 35.78 6.64 -13.25
CA LYS A 198 35.97 6.70 -14.71
C LYS A 198 36.96 7.78 -15.05
N GLU A 199 38.25 7.45 -14.96
CA GLU A 199 39.31 7.95 -15.80
C GLU A 199 40.03 6.76 -16.45
#